data_fa18ee21c8fe55817fd7ff5786dcc65f
#
_entry.id   fa18ee21c8fe55817fd7ff5786dcc65f
#
_cell.length_a   1.000
_cell.length_b   1.000
_cell.length_c   1.000
_cell.angle_alpha   90.00
_cell.angle_beta   90.00
_cell.angle_gamma   90.00
#
_symmetry.space_group_name_H-M   'P 1'
#
loop_
_entity.id
_entity.type
_entity.pdbx_description
1 polymer ?
#
loop_
_entity_poly.entity_id
_entity_poly.type
_entity_poly.pdbx_seq_one_letter_code
_entity_poly.pdbx_strand_id
1 'polypeptide(L)'
;GDKCVVLTTTYTLVGWEFGSLLLAGFSLPLGTILLPLRARGEWLGPVILVIAGTVSIPFLLPIIKAGGPSRQRITLTRNGVELTGIDGHTDRIRWQDHTTLIGGREGDALIVLKNYDELHYPMAYLPMSMRQLERLLSTFSSDGRLRAKLSGPEALSTVLAVLEPTEEERTDGSWTWSRRSR
;
A
#
# COMPACT_ATOMS: atom_id res chain seq x y z
N GLY A 1 3.25 -2.14 -26.24
CA GLY A 1 2.90 -2.44 -24.86
C GLY A 1 1.55 -1.84 -24.56
N ASP A 2 0.70 -2.55 -23.88
CA ASP A 2 -0.61 -2.08 -23.48
C ASP A 2 -0.46 -0.84 -22.59
N LYS A 3 -1.14 0.24 -22.95
CA LYS A 3 -1.19 1.42 -22.11
C LYS A 3 -1.98 1.08 -20.84
N CYS A 4 -1.47 1.50 -19.70
CA CYS A 4 -2.09 1.27 -18.39
C CYS A 4 -1.98 2.53 -17.52
N VAL A 5 -2.86 2.66 -16.54
CA VAL A 5 -2.76 3.66 -15.48
C VAL A 5 -2.22 2.98 -14.25
N VAL A 6 -1.16 3.53 -13.67
CA VAL A 6 -0.52 3.00 -12.47
C VAL A 6 -0.70 3.98 -11.33
N LEU A 7 -1.36 3.52 -10.28
CA LEU A 7 -1.49 4.24 -9.01
C LEU A 7 -0.47 3.67 -8.04
N THR A 8 0.46 4.52 -7.60
CA THR A 8 1.56 4.11 -6.73
C THR A 8 1.47 4.80 -5.37
N THR A 9 2.18 4.26 -4.41
CA THR A 9 2.33 4.84 -3.08
C THR A 9 3.00 6.21 -3.11
N THR A 10 2.63 7.07 -2.16
CA THR A 10 3.28 8.38 -2.00
C THR A 10 4.63 8.22 -1.32
N TYR A 11 5.70 8.68 -1.97
CA TYR A 11 7.09 8.56 -1.46
C TYR A 11 7.31 9.12 -0.05
N THR A 12 6.54 10.13 0.35
CA THR A 12 6.66 10.75 1.68
C THR A 12 6.23 9.82 2.82
N LEU A 13 5.14 9.08 2.66
CA LEU A 13 4.67 8.08 3.65
C LEU A 13 5.65 6.91 3.75
N VAL A 14 6.09 6.42 2.60
CA VAL A 14 7.08 5.36 2.48
C VAL A 14 8.42 5.79 3.09
N GLY A 15 8.85 7.03 2.83
CA GLY A 15 10.12 7.57 3.33
C GLY A 15 10.17 7.63 4.86
N TRP A 16 9.07 7.97 5.51
CA TRP A 16 9.02 8.04 6.97
C TRP A 16 9.10 6.67 7.64
N GLU A 17 8.32 5.69 7.17
CA GLU A 17 8.34 4.34 7.75
C GLU A 17 9.65 3.60 7.41
N PHE A 18 10.15 3.77 6.19
CA PHE A 18 11.43 3.21 5.78
C PHE A 18 12.59 3.85 6.54
N GLY A 19 12.54 5.17 6.75
CA GLY A 19 13.51 5.90 7.57
C GLY A 19 13.54 5.42 9.02
N SER A 20 12.38 5.18 9.62
CA SER A 20 12.30 4.65 10.99
C SER A 20 12.82 3.22 11.11
N LEU A 21 12.56 2.37 10.12
CA LEU A 21 13.08 1.00 10.06
C LEU A 21 14.58 0.96 9.79
N LEU A 22 15.11 1.86 8.93
CA LEU A 22 16.54 2.02 8.73
C LEU A 22 17.23 2.49 10.01
N LEU A 23 16.66 3.47 10.72
CA LEU A 23 17.18 3.94 12.01
C LEU A 23 17.25 2.79 13.01
N ALA A 24 16.20 1.97 13.12
CA ALA A 24 16.19 0.78 13.96
C ALA A 24 17.25 -0.25 13.52
N GLY A 25 17.43 -0.44 12.20
CA GLY A 25 18.45 -1.32 11.63
C GLY A 25 19.90 -0.84 11.87
N PHE A 26 20.13 0.48 11.88
CA PHE A 26 21.43 1.05 12.21
C PHE A 26 21.74 1.00 13.70
N SER A 27 20.74 0.89 14.56
CA SER A 27 20.96 0.80 16.02
C SER A 27 21.77 -0.42 16.43
N LEU A 28 21.70 -1.52 15.67
CA LEU A 28 22.43 -2.75 15.96
C LEU A 28 23.96 -2.58 15.81
N PRO A 29 24.51 -2.13 14.66
CA PRO A 29 25.95 -1.91 14.56
C PRO A 29 26.44 -0.79 15.48
N LEU A 30 25.64 0.27 15.68
CA LEU A 30 25.99 1.33 16.61
C LEU A 30 26.09 0.82 18.04
N GLY A 31 25.14 0.02 18.48
CA GLY A 31 25.15 -0.62 19.80
C GLY A 31 26.37 -1.52 20.00
N THR A 32 26.71 -2.36 19.01
CA THR A 32 27.88 -3.25 19.08
C THR A 32 29.21 -2.51 19.12
N ILE A 33 29.33 -1.38 18.41
CA ILE A 33 30.54 -0.53 18.42
C ILE A 33 30.67 0.21 19.75
N LEU A 34 29.57 0.65 20.36
CA LEU A 34 29.59 1.39 21.60
C LEU A 34 29.82 0.51 22.84
N LEU A 35 29.49 -0.80 22.78
CA LEU A 35 29.70 -1.73 23.88
C LEU A 35 31.13 -1.75 24.41
N PRO A 36 32.20 -1.88 23.59
CA PRO A 36 33.57 -1.92 24.07
C PRO A 36 34.13 -0.54 24.45
N LEU A 37 33.50 0.57 24.00
CA LEU A 37 34.03 1.92 24.22
C LEU A 37 33.67 2.52 25.59
N ARG A 38 32.72 1.93 26.33
CA ARG A 38 32.27 2.43 27.64
C ARG A 38 32.82 1.66 28.80
N ALA A 39 33.79 2.26 29.49
CA ALA A 39 34.57 1.65 30.56
C ALA A 39 33.90 1.64 31.92
N ARG A 40 32.72 2.18 32.18
CA ARG A 40 32.15 2.31 33.52
C ARG A 40 30.63 2.21 33.57
N GLY A 41 30.10 0.99 33.68
CA GLY A 41 28.75 0.74 34.25
C GLY A 41 27.53 1.15 33.42
N GLU A 42 27.65 1.96 32.36
CA GLU A 42 26.54 2.44 31.52
C GLU A 42 26.33 1.57 30.28
N TRP A 43 26.18 0.28 30.46
CA TRP A 43 26.01 -0.70 29.39
C TRP A 43 24.56 -0.84 28.89
N LEU A 44 23.57 -0.29 29.60
CA LEU A 44 22.16 -0.38 29.27
C LEU A 44 21.85 0.22 27.89
N GLY A 45 22.39 1.41 27.57
CA GLY A 45 22.12 2.05 26.30
C GLY A 45 22.55 1.23 25.07
N PRO A 46 23.82 0.79 24.98
CA PRO A 46 24.28 -0.09 23.91
C PRO A 46 23.50 -1.39 23.79
N VAL A 47 23.16 -2.03 24.92
CA VAL A 47 22.38 -3.28 24.93
C VAL A 47 20.97 -3.06 24.37
N ILE A 48 20.30 -1.99 24.75
CA ILE A 48 18.97 -1.65 24.20
C ILE A 48 19.05 -1.44 22.69
N LEU A 49 20.11 -0.76 22.19
CA LEU A 49 20.32 -0.57 20.76
C LEU A 49 20.53 -1.89 20.01
N VAL A 50 21.30 -2.81 20.56
CA VAL A 50 21.52 -4.14 19.98
C VAL A 50 20.22 -4.93 19.92
N ILE A 51 19.44 -4.95 21.01
CA ILE A 51 18.16 -5.64 21.06
C ILE A 51 17.19 -5.04 20.04
N ALA A 52 17.03 -3.72 20.02
CA ALA A 52 16.13 -3.03 19.11
C ALA A 52 16.49 -3.31 17.64
N GLY A 53 17.78 -3.27 17.31
CA GLY A 53 18.26 -3.60 15.96
C GLY A 53 18.00 -5.04 15.58
N THR A 54 18.24 -5.98 16.48
CA THR A 54 18.03 -7.42 16.24
C THR A 54 16.55 -7.74 15.99
N VAL A 55 15.66 -7.16 16.79
CA VAL A 55 14.20 -7.34 16.64
C VAL A 55 13.69 -6.73 15.33
N SER A 56 14.34 -5.69 14.83
CA SER A 56 13.92 -5.01 13.58
C SER A 56 14.29 -5.78 12.30
N ILE A 57 15.31 -6.66 12.34
CA ILE A 57 15.79 -7.40 11.16
C ILE A 57 14.69 -8.24 10.48
N PRO A 58 13.92 -9.08 11.20
CA PRO A 58 12.89 -9.91 10.57
C PRO A 58 11.79 -9.08 9.88
N PHE A 59 11.53 -7.84 10.31
CA PHE A 59 10.58 -6.93 9.66
C PHE A 59 11.16 -6.24 8.43
N LEU A 60 12.46 -5.99 8.39
CA LEU A 60 13.15 -5.37 7.27
C LEU A 60 13.40 -6.33 6.10
N LEU A 61 13.73 -7.58 6.38
CA LEU A 61 14.09 -8.55 5.36
C LEU A 61 13.01 -8.79 4.29
N PRO A 62 11.71 -8.96 4.62
CA PRO A 62 10.66 -9.10 3.62
C PRO A 62 10.52 -7.85 2.75
N ILE A 63 10.58 -6.65 3.36
CA ILE A 63 10.46 -5.38 2.67
C ILE A 63 11.62 -5.17 1.68
N ILE A 64 12.85 -5.48 2.09
CA ILE A 64 14.04 -5.38 1.23
C ILE A 64 13.97 -6.40 0.10
N LYS A 65 13.63 -7.66 0.39
CA LYS A 65 13.47 -8.72 -0.62
C LYS A 65 12.40 -8.39 -1.64
N ALA A 66 11.29 -7.80 -1.22
CA ALA A 66 10.24 -7.33 -2.10
C ALA A 66 10.63 -6.09 -2.93
N GLY A 67 11.77 -5.44 -2.63
CA GLY A 67 12.26 -4.23 -3.29
C GLY A 67 11.61 -2.95 -2.77
N GLY A 68 11.11 -3.00 -1.54
CA GLY A 68 10.58 -1.88 -0.81
C GLY A 68 9.08 -1.64 -1.02
N PRO A 69 8.47 -0.80 -0.18
CA PRO A 69 7.04 -0.46 -0.23
C PRO A 69 6.66 0.31 -1.51
N SER A 70 7.63 0.85 -2.25
CA SER A 70 7.41 1.47 -3.56
C SER A 70 6.88 0.51 -4.63
N ARG A 71 6.85 -0.80 -4.37
CA ARG A 71 6.26 -1.79 -5.28
C ARG A 71 4.75 -1.91 -5.14
N GLN A 72 4.17 -1.50 -4.03
CA GLN A 72 2.72 -1.53 -3.92
C GLN A 72 2.11 -0.60 -4.96
N ARG A 73 1.27 -1.16 -5.82
CA ARG A 73 0.65 -0.43 -6.93
C ARG A 73 -0.65 -1.08 -7.35
N ILE A 74 -1.54 -0.26 -7.87
CA ILE A 74 -2.73 -0.69 -8.59
C ILE A 74 -2.54 -0.33 -10.06
N THR A 75 -2.54 -1.32 -10.93
CA THR A 75 -2.40 -1.13 -12.38
C THR A 75 -3.73 -1.40 -13.03
N LEU A 76 -4.32 -0.38 -13.64
CA LEU A 76 -5.58 -0.47 -14.35
C LEU A 76 -5.31 -0.67 -15.84
N THR A 77 -5.86 -1.73 -16.38
CA THR A 77 -5.79 -2.07 -17.80
C THR A 77 -7.20 -2.18 -18.40
N ARG A 78 -7.30 -2.22 -19.70
CA ARG A 78 -8.58 -2.45 -20.39
C ARG A 78 -9.24 -3.76 -19.98
N ASN A 79 -8.46 -4.79 -19.64
CA ASN A 79 -8.94 -6.16 -19.39
C ASN A 79 -9.16 -6.47 -17.92
N GLY A 80 -8.58 -5.69 -17.00
CA GLY A 80 -8.65 -5.95 -15.56
C GLY A 80 -7.81 -5.01 -14.74
N VAL A 81 -7.73 -5.30 -13.46
CA VAL A 81 -6.88 -4.61 -12.49
C VAL A 81 -5.82 -5.58 -11.97
N GLU A 82 -4.60 -5.11 -11.84
CA GLU A 82 -3.50 -5.81 -11.18
C GLU A 82 -3.21 -5.10 -9.85
N LEU A 83 -3.31 -5.85 -8.77
CA LEU A 83 -3.04 -5.40 -7.42
C LEU A 83 -1.70 -5.98 -6.98
N THR A 84 -0.68 -5.14 -6.89
CA THR A 84 0.64 -5.56 -6.41
C THR A 84 0.78 -5.18 -4.94
N GLY A 85 0.97 -6.17 -4.08
CA GLY A 85 1.18 -5.99 -2.65
C GLY A 85 2.58 -5.48 -2.28
N ILE A 86 2.79 -5.23 -0.99
CA ILE A 86 4.09 -4.81 -0.44
C ILE A 86 5.15 -5.88 -0.64
N ASP A 87 4.75 -7.15 -0.56
CA ASP A 87 5.59 -8.32 -0.78
C ASP A 87 5.97 -8.55 -2.25
N GLY A 88 5.42 -7.74 -3.17
CA GLY A 88 5.62 -7.85 -4.61
C GLY A 88 4.73 -8.91 -5.27
N HIS A 89 3.89 -9.61 -4.51
CA HIS A 89 2.87 -10.48 -5.07
C HIS A 89 1.88 -9.66 -5.89
N THR A 90 1.47 -10.19 -7.04
CA THR A 90 0.54 -9.49 -7.94
C THR A 90 -0.67 -10.37 -8.22
N ASP A 91 -1.81 -9.90 -7.78
CA ASP A 91 -3.10 -10.50 -8.07
C ASP A 91 -3.73 -9.82 -9.28
N ARG A 92 -4.24 -10.62 -10.21
CA ARG A 92 -4.89 -10.16 -11.43
C ARG A 92 -6.37 -10.45 -11.38
N ILE A 93 -7.16 -9.40 -11.44
CA ILE A 93 -8.62 -9.47 -11.40
C ILE A 93 -9.15 -9.00 -12.75
N ARG A 94 -9.95 -9.82 -13.42
CA ARG A 94 -10.63 -9.43 -14.66
C ARG A 94 -11.90 -8.65 -14.35
N TRP A 95 -12.20 -7.63 -15.14
CA TRP A 95 -13.44 -6.87 -14.96
C TRP A 95 -14.72 -7.71 -15.03
N GLN A 96 -14.65 -8.85 -15.69
CA GLN A 96 -15.77 -9.80 -15.83
C GLN A 96 -16.03 -10.62 -14.57
N ASP A 97 -15.10 -10.63 -13.63
CA ASP A 97 -15.21 -11.45 -12.42
C ASP A 97 -16.12 -10.80 -11.35
N HIS A 98 -16.75 -9.65 -11.70
CA HIS A 98 -17.69 -8.93 -10.85
C HIS A 98 -17.22 -8.88 -9.40
N THR A 99 -16.12 -8.20 -9.17
CA THR A 99 -15.54 -8.03 -7.86
C THR A 99 -16.43 -7.19 -6.96
N THR A 100 -16.65 -7.65 -5.76
CA THR A 100 -17.35 -6.88 -4.72
C THR A 100 -16.39 -6.63 -3.58
N LEU A 101 -16.23 -5.35 -3.22
CA LEU A 101 -15.49 -4.99 -2.01
C LEU A 101 -16.47 -5.11 -0.84
N ILE A 102 -16.21 -6.04 0.09
CA ILE A 102 -17.11 -6.31 1.23
C ILE A 102 -16.78 -5.42 2.42
N GLY A 103 -15.64 -4.76 2.42
CA GLY A 103 -15.23 -3.90 3.53
C GLY A 103 -13.74 -3.96 3.77
N GLY A 104 -13.31 -3.50 4.95
CA GLY A 104 -11.92 -3.55 5.36
C GLY A 104 -11.77 -4.06 6.77
N ARG A 105 -10.80 -4.91 6.98
CA ARG A 105 -10.40 -5.39 8.31
C ARG A 105 -8.95 -4.98 8.53
N GLU A 106 -8.68 -4.34 9.67
CA GLU A 106 -7.31 -3.98 10.10
C GLU A 106 -6.51 -3.13 9.09
N GLY A 107 -7.20 -2.39 8.19
CA GLY A 107 -6.56 -1.55 7.18
C GLY A 107 -6.42 -2.21 5.80
N ASP A 108 -6.86 -3.46 5.66
CA ASP A 108 -6.87 -4.18 4.39
C ASP A 108 -8.25 -4.11 3.70
N ALA A 109 -8.24 -4.02 2.37
CA ALA A 109 -9.44 -4.20 1.57
C ALA A 109 -9.72 -5.68 1.37
N LEU A 110 -10.93 -6.12 1.72
CA LEU A 110 -11.41 -7.46 1.42
C LEU A 110 -12.20 -7.44 0.11
N ILE A 111 -11.60 -8.00 -0.92
CA ILE A 111 -12.17 -8.08 -2.28
C ILE A 111 -12.64 -9.51 -2.50
N VAL A 112 -13.94 -9.69 -2.73
CA VAL A 112 -14.50 -11.01 -3.04
C VAL A 112 -14.71 -11.13 -4.54
N LEU A 113 -14.18 -12.20 -5.10
CA LEU A 113 -14.33 -12.58 -6.49
C LEU A 113 -15.59 -13.41 -6.69
N LYS A 114 -16.08 -13.50 -7.91
CA LYS A 114 -17.30 -14.26 -8.28
C LYS A 114 -17.27 -15.75 -7.86
N ASN A 115 -16.09 -16.33 -7.77
CA ASN A 115 -15.87 -17.71 -7.34
C ASN A 115 -15.73 -17.87 -5.81
N TYR A 116 -16.05 -16.84 -5.04
CA TYR A 116 -15.90 -16.78 -3.58
C TYR A 116 -14.45 -16.80 -3.06
N ASP A 117 -13.47 -16.62 -3.93
CA ASP A 117 -12.10 -16.37 -3.48
C ASP A 117 -12.02 -14.99 -2.83
N GLU A 118 -11.42 -14.94 -1.66
CA GLU A 118 -11.22 -13.72 -0.89
C GLU A 118 -9.78 -13.24 -1.09
N LEU A 119 -9.64 -11.98 -1.53
CA LEU A 119 -8.36 -11.32 -1.69
C LEU A 119 -8.21 -10.23 -0.64
N HIS A 120 -7.19 -10.33 0.20
CA HIS A 120 -6.80 -9.30 1.16
C HIS A 120 -5.76 -8.38 0.53
N TYR A 121 -6.11 -7.11 0.39
CA TYR A 121 -5.21 -6.12 -0.19
C TYR A 121 -4.93 -4.99 0.79
N PRO A 122 -3.67 -4.79 1.23
CA PRO A 122 -3.32 -3.75 2.18
C PRO A 122 -3.51 -2.36 1.56
N MET A 123 -4.30 -1.51 2.23
CA MET A 123 -4.58 -0.15 1.77
C MET A 123 -3.65 0.91 2.39
N ALA A 124 -2.87 0.51 3.41
CA ALA A 124 -2.16 1.43 4.29
C ALA A 124 -1.22 2.42 3.57
N TYR A 125 -0.70 2.05 2.43
CA TYR A 125 0.28 2.85 1.70
C TYR A 125 -0.25 3.50 0.42
N LEU A 126 -1.51 3.25 0.07
CA LEU A 126 -2.11 3.84 -1.11
C LEU A 126 -2.73 5.20 -0.79
N PRO A 127 -2.60 6.18 -1.69
CA PRO A 127 -3.20 7.51 -1.52
C PRO A 127 -4.68 7.53 -1.90
N MET A 128 -5.43 6.50 -1.46
CA MET A 128 -6.87 6.41 -1.72
C MET A 128 -7.60 5.75 -0.54
N SER A 129 -8.87 6.09 -0.38
CA SER A 129 -9.76 5.48 0.59
C SER A 129 -10.35 4.16 0.08
N MET A 130 -10.87 3.34 1.01
CA MET A 130 -11.66 2.14 0.66
C MET A 130 -12.81 2.46 -0.30
N ARG A 131 -13.57 3.54 -0.04
CA ARG A 131 -14.68 3.97 -0.89
C ARG A 131 -14.23 4.34 -2.29
N GLN A 132 -13.06 4.96 -2.43
CA GLN A 132 -12.48 5.26 -3.75
C GLN A 132 -12.09 3.99 -4.49
N LEU A 133 -11.50 2.99 -3.81
CA LEU A 133 -11.21 1.69 -4.41
C LEU A 133 -12.48 0.96 -4.83
N GLU A 134 -13.49 0.92 -3.97
CA GLU A 134 -14.79 0.33 -4.29
C GLU A 134 -15.44 0.98 -5.52
N ARG A 135 -15.48 2.30 -5.55
CA ARG A 135 -16.00 3.06 -6.68
C ARG A 135 -15.22 2.77 -7.96
N LEU A 136 -13.89 2.71 -7.87
CA LEU A 136 -13.04 2.39 -9.00
C LEU A 136 -13.34 1.00 -9.53
N LEU A 137 -13.37 -0.02 -8.68
CA LEU A 137 -13.67 -1.39 -9.08
C LEU A 137 -15.08 -1.51 -9.65
N SER A 138 -16.11 -0.95 -9.00
CA SER A 138 -17.50 -1.03 -9.45
C SER A 138 -17.72 -0.30 -10.77
N THR A 139 -17.16 0.91 -10.94
CA THR A 139 -17.32 1.71 -12.14
C THR A 139 -16.68 1.03 -13.35
N PHE A 140 -15.45 0.58 -13.23
CA PHE A 140 -14.77 -0.10 -14.36
C PHE A 140 -15.28 -1.53 -14.59
N SER A 141 -15.87 -2.20 -13.59
CA SER A 141 -16.54 -3.49 -13.82
C SER A 141 -17.85 -3.35 -14.60
N SER A 142 -18.61 -2.27 -14.36
CA SER A 142 -19.91 -2.05 -14.97
C SER A 142 -19.84 -1.38 -16.37
N ASP A 143 -18.86 -0.51 -16.63
CA ASP A 143 -18.81 0.30 -17.84
C ASP A 143 -17.66 -0.08 -18.77
N GLY A 144 -18.00 -0.79 -19.86
CA GLY A 144 -17.05 -1.18 -20.91
C GLY A 144 -16.49 0.01 -21.71
N ARG A 145 -17.23 1.14 -21.81
CA ARG A 145 -16.77 2.33 -22.52
C ARG A 145 -15.65 3.01 -21.74
N LEU A 146 -15.78 3.11 -20.41
CA LEU A 146 -14.73 3.66 -19.57
C LEU A 146 -13.47 2.79 -19.60
N ARG A 147 -13.63 1.45 -19.64
CA ARG A 147 -12.48 0.53 -19.83
C ARG A 147 -11.73 0.76 -21.12
N ALA A 148 -12.44 1.07 -22.20
CA ALA A 148 -11.79 1.36 -23.49
C ALA A 148 -10.90 2.60 -23.42
N LYS A 149 -11.25 3.60 -22.60
CA LYS A 149 -10.46 4.81 -22.38
C LYS A 149 -9.15 4.56 -21.65
N LEU A 150 -9.05 3.49 -20.85
CA LEU A 150 -7.81 3.14 -20.12
C LEU A 150 -6.61 2.89 -21.04
N SER A 151 -6.86 2.56 -22.30
CA SER A 151 -5.80 2.39 -23.31
C SER A 151 -5.47 3.67 -24.07
N GLY A 152 -6.21 4.75 -23.85
CA GLY A 152 -6.11 6.01 -24.58
C GLY A 152 -5.30 7.09 -23.84
N PRO A 153 -5.15 8.27 -24.46
CA PRO A 153 -4.51 9.43 -23.82
C PRO A 153 -5.32 9.98 -22.63
N GLU A 154 -6.62 9.72 -22.59
CA GLU A 154 -7.54 10.16 -21.53
C GLU A 154 -7.57 9.22 -20.32
N ALA A 155 -6.73 8.18 -20.28
CA ALA A 155 -6.78 7.16 -19.26
C ALA A 155 -6.62 7.75 -17.84
N LEU A 156 -5.62 8.61 -17.64
CA LEU A 156 -5.36 9.23 -16.35
C LEU A 156 -6.51 10.15 -15.91
N SER A 157 -7.00 11.02 -16.79
CA SER A 157 -8.11 11.93 -16.47
C SER A 157 -9.40 11.17 -16.16
N THR A 158 -9.65 10.06 -16.86
CA THR A 158 -10.80 9.18 -16.60
C THR A 158 -10.71 8.55 -15.21
N VAL A 159 -9.54 8.06 -14.81
CA VAL A 159 -9.33 7.47 -13.48
C VAL A 159 -9.45 8.54 -12.38
N LEU A 160 -8.84 9.70 -12.59
CA LEU A 160 -8.93 10.81 -11.62
C LEU A 160 -10.38 11.28 -11.42
N ALA A 161 -11.17 11.37 -12.49
CA ALA A 161 -12.58 11.72 -12.40
C ALA A 161 -13.41 10.71 -11.58
N VAL A 162 -13.09 9.41 -11.68
CA VAL A 162 -13.72 8.36 -10.85
C VAL A 162 -13.29 8.46 -9.40
N LEU A 163 -12.03 8.83 -9.13
CA LEU A 163 -11.47 8.96 -7.79
C LEU A 163 -11.82 10.30 -7.12
N GLU A 164 -12.34 11.27 -7.87
CA GLU A 164 -12.71 12.56 -7.32
C GLU A 164 -13.77 12.40 -6.24
N PRO A 165 -13.58 12.99 -5.03
CA PRO A 165 -14.53 12.86 -3.95
C PRO A 165 -15.87 13.54 -4.32
N THR A 166 -16.97 12.90 -3.98
CA THR A 166 -18.30 13.50 -4.11
C THR A 166 -18.44 14.65 -3.12
N GLU A 167 -19.46 15.51 -3.32
CA GLU A 167 -19.73 16.63 -2.41
C GLU A 167 -20.04 16.14 -0.98
N GLU A 168 -20.75 15.02 -0.86
CA GLU A 168 -21.02 14.37 0.42
C GLU A 168 -19.75 13.89 1.10
N GLU A 169 -18.85 13.22 0.36
CA GLU A 169 -17.57 12.76 0.87
C GLU A 169 -16.64 13.91 1.27
N ARG A 170 -16.74 15.06 0.61
CA ARG A 170 -15.99 16.27 0.98
C ARG A 170 -16.50 16.84 2.30
N THR A 171 -17.82 16.80 2.50
CA THR A 171 -18.47 17.36 3.69
C THR A 171 -18.25 16.50 4.93
N ASP A 172 -18.34 15.18 4.79
CA ASP A 172 -18.14 14.24 5.92
C ASP A 172 -16.67 13.89 6.17
N GLY A 173 -15.76 14.35 5.31
CA GLY A 173 -14.33 14.08 5.40
C GLY A 173 -13.95 12.62 5.16
N SER A 174 -14.86 11.79 4.67
CA SER A 174 -14.62 10.34 4.44
C SER A 174 -13.62 10.05 3.33
N TRP A 175 -13.33 11.03 2.48
CA TRP A 175 -12.33 10.95 1.44
C TRP A 175 -10.90 11.18 1.94
N THR A 176 -10.76 11.85 3.10
CA THR A 176 -9.45 12.07 3.69
C THR A 176 -8.98 10.79 4.36
N TRP A 177 -7.73 10.43 4.07
CA TRP A 177 -7.05 9.35 4.76
C TRP A 177 -6.80 9.76 6.21
N SER A 178 -7.82 9.73 7.05
CA SER A 178 -7.62 9.83 8.48
C SER A 178 -7.36 8.43 9.01
N ARG A 179 -6.18 8.19 9.50
CA ARG A 179 -5.87 7.11 10.43
C ARG A 179 -6.73 7.32 11.68
N ARG A 180 -8.02 7.07 11.60
CA ARG A 180 -8.83 6.91 12.80
C ARG A 180 -8.47 5.55 13.38
N SER A 181 -7.40 5.57 14.18
CA SER A 181 -7.20 4.58 15.22
C SER A 181 -8.47 4.51 16.07
N ARG A 182 -9.17 3.42 16.01
CA ARG A 182 -10.02 2.95 17.09
C ARG A 182 -9.32 1.84 17.80
#